data_7bb3e448420498c9a1e03e2a1b6f1708
#
_entry.id   7bb3e448420498c9a1e03e2a1b6f1708
#
_cell.length_a   1.000
_cell.length_b   1.000
_cell.length_c   1.000
_cell.angle_alpha   90.00
_cell.angle_beta   90.00
_cell.angle_gamma   90.00
#
_symmetry.space_group_name_H-M   'P 1'
#
loop_
_entity.id
_entity.type
_entity.pdbx_description
1 polymer ?
#
loop_
_entity_poly.entity_id
_entity_poly.type
_entity_poly.pdbx_seq_one_letter_code
_entity_poly.pdbx_strand_id
1 'polypeptide(L)'
;LEGELAIGGRTASALVEEAGGTPLFVYSRALLDKRVADLRAALPERIGVNYAVKANPLPAVVVHMEPLVDGFDIASAGELAILQDAGIDPARISFAGPGKREEELEAAIAAGVTLNCESAGEAARSLAIGERLGQRPRIAIRVNPSFELKGSGMKMGGGAKQFGVDADKVPALARDVIGQGAEWRGL
;
A
#
# COMPACT_ATOMS: atom_id res chain seq x y z
N LEU A 1 15.63 26.24 -24.27
CA LEU A 1 15.71 24.83 -23.76
C LEU A 1 16.10 23.83 -24.87
N GLU A 2 16.63 24.32 -26.02
CA GLU A 2 17.00 23.43 -27.13
C GLU A 2 18.16 22.50 -26.73
N GLY A 3 17.92 21.17 -26.75
CA GLY A 3 18.94 20.15 -26.53
C GLY A 3 19.23 19.77 -25.07
N GLU A 4 18.57 20.38 -24.09
CA GLU A 4 18.73 20.03 -22.68
C GLU A 4 17.44 19.45 -22.06
N LEU A 5 17.59 18.42 -21.20
CA LEU A 5 16.48 17.84 -20.45
C LEU A 5 15.85 18.91 -19.56
N ALA A 6 14.52 19.04 -19.64
CA ALA A 6 13.74 19.89 -18.76
C ALA A 6 12.76 19.10 -17.91
N ILE A 7 12.68 19.40 -16.63
CA ILE A 7 11.78 18.77 -15.66
C ILE A 7 10.97 19.87 -14.97
N GLY A 8 9.65 19.82 -15.10
CA GLY A 8 8.78 20.84 -14.51
C GLY A 8 9.05 22.28 -15.02
N GLY A 9 9.49 22.42 -16.28
CA GLY A 9 9.82 23.71 -16.90
C GLY A 9 11.21 24.26 -16.56
N ARG A 10 12.04 23.51 -15.83
CA ARG A 10 13.41 23.87 -15.45
C ARG A 10 14.41 22.95 -16.12
N THR A 11 15.56 23.47 -16.51
CA THR A 11 16.65 22.68 -17.11
C THR A 11 17.34 21.79 -16.07
N ALA A 12 17.88 20.65 -16.50
CA ALA A 12 18.63 19.75 -15.62
C ALA A 12 19.85 20.45 -14.99
N SER A 13 20.58 21.28 -15.77
CA SER A 13 21.71 22.08 -15.26
C SER A 13 21.29 23.04 -14.15
N ALA A 14 20.19 23.78 -14.32
CA ALA A 14 19.69 24.72 -13.30
C ALA A 14 19.24 23.98 -12.02
N LEU A 15 18.65 22.79 -12.13
CA LEU A 15 18.27 21.97 -10.99
C LEU A 15 19.49 21.42 -10.23
N VAL A 16 20.53 21.01 -10.94
CA VAL A 16 21.79 20.54 -10.35
C VAL A 16 22.53 21.68 -9.64
N GLU A 17 22.57 22.87 -10.24
CA GLU A 17 23.19 24.05 -9.63
C GLU A 17 22.50 24.45 -8.32
N GLU A 18 21.16 24.49 -8.32
CA GLU A 18 20.37 24.79 -7.12
C GLU A 18 20.54 23.75 -6.01
N ALA A 19 20.65 22.46 -6.38
CA ALA A 19 20.85 21.38 -5.44
C ALA A 19 22.30 21.25 -4.92
N GLY A 20 23.23 22.01 -5.51
CA GLY A 20 24.65 21.96 -5.16
C GLY A 20 25.42 20.76 -5.72
N GLY A 21 24.86 20.04 -6.71
CA GLY A 21 25.55 18.94 -7.37
C GLY A 21 24.69 17.71 -7.67
N THR A 22 25.37 16.65 -8.09
CA THR A 22 24.80 15.31 -8.35
C THR A 22 25.41 14.28 -7.40
N PRO A 23 24.75 13.14 -7.12
CA PRO A 23 23.49 12.65 -7.70
C PRO A 23 22.26 13.42 -7.16
N LEU A 24 21.24 13.58 -8.03
CA LEU A 24 20.01 14.31 -7.71
C LEU A 24 18.78 13.56 -8.22
N PHE A 25 17.80 13.35 -7.34
CA PHE A 25 16.45 12.90 -7.71
C PHE A 25 15.50 14.09 -7.75
N VAL A 26 14.80 14.27 -8.87
CA VAL A 26 13.86 15.37 -9.07
C VAL A 26 12.44 14.84 -9.20
N TYR A 27 11.55 15.34 -8.35
CA TYR A 27 10.12 15.01 -8.39
C TYR A 27 9.32 16.28 -8.71
N SER A 28 8.48 16.21 -9.74
CA SER A 28 7.62 17.33 -10.13
C SER A 28 6.20 17.09 -9.62
N ARG A 29 5.69 17.97 -8.77
CA ARG A 29 4.31 17.94 -8.27
C ARG A 29 3.30 17.93 -9.43
N ALA A 30 3.47 18.81 -10.40
CA ALA A 30 2.58 18.90 -11.57
C ALA A 30 2.52 17.58 -12.38
N LEU A 31 3.63 16.84 -12.46
CA LEU A 31 3.63 15.52 -13.12
C LEU A 31 2.94 14.45 -12.27
N LEU A 32 3.06 14.52 -10.95
CA LEU A 32 2.31 13.63 -10.04
C LEU A 32 0.81 13.91 -10.15
N ASP A 33 0.40 15.19 -10.07
CA ASP A 33 -1.00 15.61 -10.23
C ASP A 33 -1.58 15.12 -11.55
N LYS A 34 -0.85 15.38 -12.64
CA LYS A 34 -1.27 14.94 -13.97
C LYS A 34 -1.42 13.41 -14.04
N ARG A 35 -0.49 12.65 -13.47
CA ARG A 35 -0.56 11.19 -13.50
C ARG A 35 -1.78 10.66 -12.76
N VAL A 36 -2.10 11.22 -11.58
CA VAL A 36 -3.29 10.84 -10.84
C VAL A 36 -4.56 11.24 -11.59
N ALA A 37 -4.60 12.44 -12.16
CA ALA A 37 -5.73 12.91 -12.96
C ALA A 37 -5.98 12.03 -14.20
N ASP A 38 -4.92 11.66 -14.93
CA ASP A 38 -5.00 10.77 -16.10
C ASP A 38 -5.56 9.39 -15.68
N LEU A 39 -5.09 8.85 -14.54
CA LEU A 39 -5.58 7.57 -14.01
C LEU A 39 -7.06 7.66 -13.60
N ARG A 40 -7.44 8.71 -12.88
CA ARG A 40 -8.83 8.97 -12.48
C ARG A 40 -9.76 9.06 -13.69
N ALA A 41 -9.34 9.77 -14.75
CA ALA A 41 -10.13 9.92 -15.97
C ALA A 41 -10.34 8.59 -16.72
N ALA A 42 -9.41 7.63 -16.57
CA ALA A 42 -9.48 6.32 -17.20
C ALA A 42 -10.27 5.28 -16.39
N LEU A 43 -10.52 5.54 -15.10
CA LEU A 43 -11.19 4.60 -14.19
C LEU A 43 -12.66 5.00 -13.96
N PRO A 44 -13.56 4.01 -13.78
CA PRO A 44 -14.90 4.29 -13.25
C PRO A 44 -14.81 4.95 -11.86
N GLU A 45 -15.71 5.90 -11.57
CA GLU A 45 -15.75 6.65 -10.29
C GLU A 45 -15.76 5.76 -9.03
N ARG A 46 -16.36 4.55 -9.13
CA ARG A 46 -16.42 3.59 -8.02
C ARG A 46 -15.08 2.92 -7.68
N ILE A 47 -14.04 3.12 -8.49
CA ILE A 47 -12.72 2.53 -8.28
C ILE A 47 -11.86 3.51 -7.47
N GLY A 48 -11.52 3.12 -6.25
CA GLY A 48 -10.58 3.86 -5.41
C GLY A 48 -9.13 3.72 -5.93
N VAL A 49 -8.34 4.77 -5.74
CA VAL A 49 -6.92 4.82 -6.10
C VAL A 49 -6.09 4.95 -4.83
N ASN A 50 -5.22 3.98 -4.58
CA ASN A 50 -4.31 4.01 -3.44
C ASN A 50 -2.87 4.30 -3.89
N TYR A 51 -2.15 5.08 -3.10
CA TYR A 51 -0.73 5.32 -3.29
C TYR A 51 0.09 4.25 -2.58
N ALA A 52 0.90 3.50 -3.34
CA ALA A 52 1.85 2.54 -2.77
C ALA A 52 3.09 3.28 -2.25
N VAL A 53 3.24 3.39 -0.93
CA VAL A 53 4.29 4.19 -0.27
C VAL A 53 5.70 3.74 -0.66
N LYS A 54 5.89 2.44 -0.87
CA LYS A 54 7.17 1.86 -1.35
C LYS A 54 7.69 2.45 -2.67
N ALA A 55 6.81 3.06 -3.49
CA ALA A 55 7.22 3.71 -4.75
C ALA A 55 8.08 4.94 -4.48
N ASN A 56 7.72 5.74 -3.47
CA ASN A 56 8.52 6.85 -2.96
C ASN A 56 8.02 7.25 -1.55
N PRO A 57 8.73 6.86 -0.48
CA PRO A 57 8.34 7.13 0.90
C PRO A 57 8.72 8.54 1.37
N LEU A 58 9.19 9.43 0.49
CA LEU A 58 9.58 10.79 0.86
C LEU A 58 8.37 11.53 1.48
N PRO A 59 8.46 12.04 2.72
CA PRO A 59 7.33 12.67 3.40
C PRO A 59 6.65 13.78 2.58
N ALA A 60 7.42 14.60 1.86
CA ALA A 60 6.88 15.64 0.99
C ALA A 60 6.03 15.08 -0.18
N VAL A 61 6.34 13.87 -0.68
CA VAL A 61 5.54 13.19 -1.70
C VAL A 61 4.28 12.59 -1.06
N VAL A 62 4.40 11.96 0.09
CA VAL A 62 3.26 11.40 0.84
C VAL A 62 2.21 12.47 1.15
N VAL A 63 2.63 13.58 1.74
CA VAL A 63 1.75 14.73 2.04
C VAL A 63 1.12 15.30 0.77
N HIS A 64 1.89 15.39 -0.33
CA HIS A 64 1.35 15.86 -1.62
C HIS A 64 0.30 14.92 -2.20
N MET A 65 0.47 13.60 -2.03
CA MET A 65 -0.47 12.59 -2.53
C MET A 65 -1.76 12.49 -1.70
N GLU A 66 -1.74 12.94 -0.44
CA GLU A 66 -2.87 12.79 0.48
C GLU A 66 -4.22 13.27 -0.09
N PRO A 67 -4.35 14.49 -0.63
CA PRO A 67 -5.61 14.97 -1.20
C PRO A 67 -5.94 14.37 -2.59
N LEU A 68 -5.02 13.66 -3.23
CA LEU A 68 -5.17 13.16 -4.59
C LEU A 68 -5.67 11.72 -4.66
N VAL A 69 -5.49 10.94 -3.58
CA VAL A 69 -5.77 9.50 -3.55
C VAL A 69 -6.81 9.14 -2.49
N ASP A 70 -7.43 7.97 -2.61
CA ASP A 70 -8.44 7.49 -1.66
C ASP A 70 -7.81 6.81 -0.44
N GLY A 71 -6.59 6.28 -0.59
CA GLY A 71 -5.88 5.61 0.48
C GLY A 71 -4.40 5.38 0.18
N PHE A 72 -3.75 4.67 1.08
CA PHE A 72 -2.33 4.34 1.02
C PHE A 72 -2.12 2.85 1.22
N ASP A 73 -1.19 2.29 0.47
CA ASP A 73 -0.78 0.89 0.61
C ASP A 73 0.66 0.82 1.11
N ILE A 74 0.86 0.13 2.24
CA ILE A 74 2.16 -0.01 2.91
C ILE A 74 2.61 -1.48 2.94
N ALA A 75 3.91 -1.68 3.09
CA ALA A 75 4.55 -2.99 3.16
C ALA A 75 5.47 -3.16 4.39
N SER A 76 5.54 -2.18 5.29
CA SER A 76 6.37 -2.22 6.50
C SER A 76 5.88 -1.27 7.60
N ALA A 77 6.30 -1.52 8.84
CA ALA A 77 6.08 -0.59 9.95
C ALA A 77 6.79 0.76 9.75
N GLY A 78 7.92 0.79 9.05
CA GLY A 78 8.59 2.05 8.70
C GLY A 78 7.74 2.94 7.81
N GLU A 79 7.05 2.36 6.82
CA GLU A 79 6.09 3.09 6.00
C GLU A 79 4.86 3.54 6.78
N LEU A 80 4.38 2.72 7.75
CA LEU A 80 3.32 3.11 8.67
C LEU A 80 3.70 4.36 9.47
N ALA A 81 4.91 4.39 10.05
CA ALA A 81 5.39 5.53 10.81
C ALA A 81 5.41 6.82 9.96
N ILE A 82 5.87 6.74 8.70
CA ILE A 82 5.87 7.90 7.79
C ILE A 82 4.44 8.44 7.57
N LEU A 83 3.45 7.55 7.40
CA LEU A 83 2.06 7.96 7.22
C LEU A 83 1.47 8.56 8.50
N GLN A 84 1.81 8.01 9.67
CA GLN A 84 1.38 8.54 10.98
C GLN A 84 1.97 9.93 11.22
N ASP A 85 3.26 10.13 10.95
CA ASP A 85 3.94 11.42 11.07
C ASP A 85 3.34 12.47 10.10
N ALA A 86 2.86 12.02 8.93
CA ALA A 86 2.16 12.86 7.96
C ALA A 86 0.69 13.14 8.34
N GLY A 87 0.17 12.57 9.43
CA GLY A 87 -1.20 12.75 9.89
C GLY A 87 -2.25 12.05 9.02
N ILE A 88 -1.87 11.01 8.28
CA ILE A 88 -2.79 10.23 7.44
C ILE A 88 -3.75 9.42 8.31
N ASP A 89 -5.06 9.51 8.01
CA ASP A 89 -6.07 8.70 8.68
C ASP A 89 -5.79 7.20 8.51
N PRO A 90 -5.58 6.45 9.61
CA PRO A 90 -5.32 5.00 9.56
C PRO A 90 -6.41 4.21 8.86
N ALA A 91 -7.65 4.71 8.85
CA ALA A 91 -8.77 4.09 8.13
C ALA A 91 -8.56 4.01 6.63
N ARG A 92 -7.68 4.86 6.08
CA ARG A 92 -7.29 4.93 4.66
C ARG A 92 -6.03 4.11 4.36
N ILE A 93 -5.46 3.42 5.35
CA ILE A 93 -4.21 2.67 5.20
C ILE A 93 -4.48 1.17 5.09
N SER A 94 -3.82 0.53 4.14
CA SER A 94 -3.82 -0.90 3.89
C SER A 94 -2.40 -1.45 3.99
N PHE A 95 -2.19 -2.52 4.77
CA PHE A 95 -0.88 -3.12 4.98
C PHE A 95 -0.82 -4.50 4.33
N ALA A 96 -0.06 -4.62 3.25
CA ALA A 96 0.16 -5.84 2.48
C ALA A 96 1.57 -6.41 2.70
N GLY A 97 1.78 -7.64 2.24
CA GLY A 97 3.08 -8.34 2.30
C GLY A 97 3.05 -9.57 3.19
N PRO A 98 3.74 -10.68 2.79
CA PRO A 98 3.67 -11.97 3.46
C PRO A 98 4.61 -12.11 4.66
N GLY A 99 5.46 -11.11 4.90
CA GLY A 99 6.52 -11.15 5.93
C GLY A 99 6.24 -10.30 7.16
N LYS A 100 4.97 -9.91 7.44
CA LYS A 100 4.64 -9.08 8.61
C LYS A 100 5.02 -9.79 9.91
N ARG A 101 5.85 -9.13 10.70
CA ARG A 101 6.26 -9.60 12.04
C ARG A 101 5.18 -9.27 13.07
N GLU A 102 5.27 -9.87 14.24
CA GLU A 102 4.27 -9.70 15.30
C GLU A 102 4.14 -8.24 15.75
N GLU A 103 5.27 -7.57 15.94
CA GLU A 103 5.30 -6.14 16.31
C GLU A 103 4.71 -5.23 15.22
N GLU A 104 4.81 -5.60 13.94
CA GLU A 104 4.21 -4.86 12.83
C GLU A 104 2.69 -5.05 12.78
N LEU A 105 2.22 -6.29 13.03
CA LEU A 105 0.79 -6.58 13.16
C LEU A 105 0.18 -5.83 14.34
N GLU A 106 0.87 -5.84 15.49
CA GLU A 106 0.43 -5.13 16.68
C GLU A 106 0.32 -3.62 16.45
N ALA A 107 1.34 -3.01 15.86
CA ALA A 107 1.34 -1.58 15.54
C ALA A 107 0.20 -1.22 14.56
N ALA A 108 -0.03 -2.04 13.54
CA ALA A 108 -1.09 -1.83 12.56
C ALA A 108 -2.49 -1.97 13.17
N ILE A 109 -2.72 -2.98 14.02
CA ILE A 109 -4.00 -3.19 14.73
C ILE A 109 -4.24 -2.05 15.70
N ALA A 110 -3.24 -1.68 16.50
CA ALA A 110 -3.34 -0.57 17.45
C ALA A 110 -3.68 0.76 16.75
N ALA A 111 -3.16 0.98 15.53
CA ALA A 111 -3.46 2.16 14.73
C ALA A 111 -4.80 2.07 13.99
N GLY A 112 -5.45 0.91 13.88
CA GLY A 112 -6.70 0.74 13.11
C GLY A 112 -6.51 0.62 11.60
N VAL A 113 -5.34 0.15 11.17
CA VAL A 113 -4.99 -0.09 9.76
C VAL A 113 -5.64 -1.38 9.25
N THR A 114 -6.02 -1.42 7.98
CA THR A 114 -6.50 -2.65 7.33
C THR A 114 -5.33 -3.58 7.03
N LEU A 115 -5.36 -4.80 7.57
CA LEU A 115 -4.39 -5.85 7.29
C LEU A 115 -4.85 -6.70 6.11
N ASN A 116 -4.06 -6.72 5.03
CA ASN A 116 -4.20 -7.71 3.95
C ASN A 116 -3.46 -8.98 4.37
N CYS A 117 -4.17 -9.95 4.94
CA CYS A 117 -3.58 -11.19 5.39
C CYS A 117 -3.20 -12.09 4.21
N GLU A 118 -1.97 -12.57 4.23
CA GLU A 118 -1.36 -13.38 3.18
C GLU A 118 -1.43 -14.89 3.49
N SER A 119 -1.85 -15.25 4.71
CA SER A 119 -2.00 -16.64 5.15
C SER A 119 -3.00 -16.78 6.30
N ALA A 120 -3.49 -18.00 6.52
CA ALA A 120 -4.33 -18.32 7.68
C ALA A 120 -3.58 -18.12 9.01
N GLY A 121 -2.28 -18.41 9.05
CA GLY A 121 -1.45 -18.19 10.25
C GLY A 121 -1.30 -16.72 10.60
N GLU A 122 -1.20 -15.84 9.60
CA GLU A 122 -1.17 -14.40 9.82
C GLU A 122 -2.52 -13.87 10.32
N ALA A 123 -3.63 -14.34 9.74
CA ALA A 123 -4.97 -14.00 10.20
C ALA A 123 -5.18 -14.41 11.66
N ALA A 124 -4.77 -15.64 12.03
CA ALA A 124 -4.86 -16.13 13.42
C ALA A 124 -4.03 -15.29 14.40
N ARG A 125 -2.80 -14.90 14.03
CA ARG A 125 -1.97 -14.01 14.86
C ARG A 125 -2.63 -12.64 15.02
N SER A 126 -3.19 -12.10 13.93
CA SER A 126 -3.89 -10.79 13.96
C SER A 126 -5.10 -10.82 14.90
N LEU A 127 -5.88 -11.91 14.90
CA LEU A 127 -7.01 -12.10 15.82
C LEU A 127 -6.54 -12.18 17.29
N ALA A 128 -5.51 -12.96 17.58
CA ALA A 128 -4.96 -13.09 18.93
C ALA A 128 -4.38 -11.76 19.45
N ILE A 129 -3.72 -10.98 18.59
CA ILE A 129 -3.24 -9.64 18.93
C ILE A 129 -4.42 -8.71 19.19
N GLY A 130 -5.46 -8.73 18.35
CA GLY A 130 -6.66 -7.95 18.54
C GLY A 130 -7.35 -8.24 19.88
N GLU A 131 -7.49 -9.51 20.25
CA GLU A 131 -8.02 -9.92 21.58
C GLU A 131 -7.18 -9.35 22.71
N ARG A 132 -5.85 -9.48 22.63
CA ARG A 132 -4.90 -8.95 23.65
C ARG A 132 -4.98 -7.44 23.81
N LEU A 133 -5.20 -6.71 22.70
CA LEU A 133 -5.33 -5.24 22.69
C LEU A 133 -6.75 -4.75 23.01
N GLY A 134 -7.75 -5.64 23.09
CA GLY A 134 -9.15 -5.27 23.20
C GLY A 134 -9.68 -4.53 21.96
N GLN A 135 -9.10 -4.81 20.80
CA GLN A 135 -9.45 -4.16 19.53
C GLN A 135 -9.88 -5.19 18.48
N ARG A 136 -10.80 -4.78 17.62
CA ARG A 136 -11.21 -5.59 16.47
C ARG A 136 -10.25 -5.35 15.30
N PRO A 137 -9.45 -6.35 14.88
CA PRO A 137 -8.56 -6.17 13.74
C PRO A 137 -9.38 -6.01 12.45
N ARG A 138 -8.95 -5.10 11.59
CA ARG A 138 -9.54 -4.87 10.26
C ARG A 138 -8.83 -5.76 9.27
N ILE A 139 -9.50 -6.80 8.78
CA ILE A 139 -8.88 -7.87 7.98
C ILE A 139 -9.49 -7.92 6.58
N ALA A 140 -8.62 -7.85 5.58
CA ALA A 140 -8.84 -8.33 4.23
C ALA A 140 -7.97 -9.58 3.98
N ILE A 141 -8.35 -10.43 3.03
CA ILE A 141 -7.56 -11.61 2.65
C ILE A 141 -7.04 -11.42 1.23
N ARG A 142 -5.73 -11.50 1.06
CA ARG A 142 -5.13 -11.56 -0.27
C ARG A 142 -5.33 -12.93 -0.88
N VAL A 143 -5.98 -12.98 -2.03
CA VAL A 143 -6.25 -14.21 -2.76
C VAL A 143 -5.11 -14.54 -3.71
N ASN A 144 -4.60 -15.77 -3.65
CA ASN A 144 -3.76 -16.34 -4.69
C ASN A 144 -4.66 -17.04 -5.72
N PRO A 145 -4.86 -16.46 -6.93
CA PRO A 145 -5.72 -17.09 -7.93
C PRO A 145 -5.08 -18.36 -8.52
N SER A 146 -5.91 -19.29 -9.00
CA SER A 146 -5.45 -20.54 -9.62
C SER A 146 -4.86 -20.37 -11.02
N PHE A 147 -4.93 -19.17 -11.60
CA PHE A 147 -4.43 -18.86 -12.94
C PHE A 147 -3.23 -17.92 -12.88
N GLU A 148 -2.35 -18.02 -13.89
CA GLU A 148 -1.22 -17.10 -14.07
C GLU A 148 -1.57 -16.04 -15.12
N LEU A 149 -1.21 -14.78 -14.86
CA LEU A 149 -1.23 -13.72 -15.87
C LEU A 149 0.04 -13.82 -16.72
N LYS A 150 -0.11 -14.06 -18.01
CA LYS A 150 1.00 -14.03 -18.98
C LYS A 150 1.40 -12.57 -19.23
N GLY A 151 2.68 -12.25 -19.08
CA GLY A 151 3.21 -10.92 -19.39
C GLY A 151 3.49 -10.00 -18.22
N SER A 152 3.25 -10.41 -16.96
CA SER A 152 3.75 -9.68 -15.79
C SER A 152 5.21 -10.05 -15.49
N GLY A 153 6.04 -9.04 -15.19
CA GLY A 153 7.46 -9.27 -14.85
C GLY A 153 7.67 -10.06 -13.57
N MET A 154 6.71 -10.04 -12.64
CA MET A 154 6.74 -10.79 -11.38
C MET A 154 5.54 -11.74 -11.32
N LYS A 155 5.82 -13.04 -11.19
CA LYS A 155 4.79 -14.08 -11.07
C LYS A 155 4.28 -14.15 -9.62
N MET A 156 3.20 -13.45 -9.30
CA MET A 156 2.60 -13.40 -7.97
C MET A 156 1.39 -14.32 -7.78
N GLY A 157 0.91 -15.00 -8.82
CA GLY A 157 -0.22 -15.93 -8.79
C GLY A 157 0.08 -17.26 -9.50
N GLY A 158 -0.79 -18.25 -9.29
CA GLY A 158 -0.68 -19.58 -9.88
C GLY A 158 0.29 -20.52 -9.16
N GLY A 159 -0.21 -21.62 -8.62
CA GLY A 159 0.56 -22.60 -7.85
C GLY A 159 1.05 -22.11 -6.49
N ALA A 160 1.97 -22.84 -5.86
CA ALA A 160 2.52 -22.50 -4.54
C ALA A 160 3.37 -21.22 -4.64
N LYS A 161 2.94 -20.16 -3.99
CA LYS A 161 3.59 -18.85 -3.89
C LYS A 161 3.61 -18.36 -2.44
N GLN A 162 4.54 -17.45 -2.15
CA GLN A 162 4.57 -16.76 -0.85
C GLN A 162 3.47 -15.71 -0.69
N PHE A 163 2.74 -15.38 -1.75
CA PHE A 163 1.73 -14.31 -1.77
C PHE A 163 0.32 -14.87 -1.77
N GLY A 164 -0.44 -14.52 -0.73
CA GLY A 164 -1.87 -14.77 -0.65
C GLY A 164 -2.26 -16.21 -0.29
N VAL A 165 -3.53 -16.36 0.00
CA VAL A 165 -4.20 -17.62 0.33
C VAL A 165 -4.78 -18.21 -0.96
N ASP A 166 -4.63 -19.51 -1.18
CA ASP A 166 -5.22 -20.20 -2.34
C ASP A 166 -6.73 -19.95 -2.41
N ALA A 167 -7.23 -19.65 -3.61
CA ALA A 167 -8.60 -19.20 -3.81
C ALA A 167 -9.67 -20.16 -3.25
N ASP A 168 -9.42 -21.47 -3.27
CA ASP A 168 -10.31 -22.49 -2.74
C ASP A 168 -10.42 -22.48 -1.19
N LYS A 169 -9.37 -22.00 -0.50
CA LYS A 169 -9.31 -21.89 0.96
C LYS A 169 -9.91 -20.58 1.50
N VAL A 170 -9.99 -19.55 0.66
CA VAL A 170 -10.43 -18.20 1.07
C VAL A 170 -11.83 -18.17 1.66
N PRO A 171 -12.86 -18.85 1.11
CA PRO A 171 -14.21 -18.80 1.70
C PRO A 171 -14.32 -19.36 3.12
N ALA A 172 -13.52 -20.38 3.44
CA ALA A 172 -13.48 -20.95 4.78
C ALA A 172 -12.77 -19.99 5.75
N LEU A 173 -11.61 -19.45 5.36
CA LEU A 173 -10.87 -18.50 6.17
C LEU A 173 -11.65 -17.19 6.41
N ALA A 174 -12.37 -16.69 5.40
CA ALA A 174 -13.20 -15.50 5.55
C ALA A 174 -14.31 -15.70 6.59
N ARG A 175 -15.01 -16.84 6.55
CA ARG A 175 -16.01 -17.18 7.57
C ARG A 175 -15.41 -17.29 8.97
N ASP A 176 -14.22 -17.85 9.07
CA ASP A 176 -13.50 -18.03 10.33
C ASP A 176 -13.13 -16.66 10.95
N VAL A 177 -12.47 -15.79 10.21
CA VAL A 177 -12.06 -14.47 10.74
C VAL A 177 -13.26 -13.59 11.10
N ILE A 178 -14.35 -13.65 10.32
CA ILE A 178 -15.60 -12.94 10.62
C ILE A 178 -16.24 -13.52 11.89
N GLY A 179 -16.32 -14.85 12.00
CA GLY A 179 -16.88 -15.55 13.17
C GLY A 179 -16.10 -15.26 14.45
N GLN A 180 -14.81 -15.01 14.38
CA GLN A 180 -13.96 -14.63 15.50
C GLN A 180 -13.96 -13.12 15.79
N GLY A 181 -14.79 -12.33 15.10
CA GLY A 181 -15.05 -10.94 15.44
C GLY A 181 -14.17 -9.92 14.74
N ALA A 182 -13.39 -10.28 13.71
CA ALA A 182 -12.70 -9.29 12.89
C ALA A 182 -13.67 -8.33 12.18
N GLU A 183 -13.23 -7.11 11.94
CA GLU A 183 -13.88 -6.22 10.98
C GLU A 183 -13.48 -6.64 9.57
N TRP A 184 -14.42 -7.25 8.84
CA TRP A 184 -14.17 -7.71 7.48
C TRP A 184 -14.03 -6.55 6.50
N ARG A 185 -12.92 -6.52 5.73
CA ARG A 185 -12.61 -5.45 4.78
C ARG A 185 -12.64 -5.91 3.31
N GLY A 186 -12.69 -7.22 3.03
CA GLY A 186 -12.82 -7.74 1.68
C GLY A 186 -11.67 -8.65 1.24
N LEU A 187 -11.46 -8.71 -0.07
CA LEU A 187 -10.45 -9.52 -0.75
C LEU A 187 -9.51 -8.62 -1.54
#